data_e71382c7c83c4191d0bc5db80fa68b9b
#
_entry.id   e71382c7c83c4191d0bc5db80fa68b9b
#
_cell.length_a   1.000
_cell.length_b   1.000
_cell.length_c   1.000
_cell.angle_alpha   90.00
_cell.angle_beta   90.00
_cell.angle_gamma   90.00
#
_symmetry.space_group_name_H-M   'P 1'
#
loop_
_entity.id
_entity.type
_entity.pdbx_description
1 polymer ?
#
loop_
_entity_poly.entity_id
_entity_poly.type
_entity_poly.pdbx_seq_one_letter_code
_entity_poly.pdbx_strand_id
1 'polypeptide(L)'
;HQAPSWQNQYAFPDGKKDQFLIERKRNMSKELYEQEYAAKFTSFEGRVYAFDRTLDMGDFPYNPNFPTFCSIDFGYRMPAVAWFQVYRVAGFWHINIIDEIIHEQNIKTDELIERIKAKPYYVREYYGDPAGMQAQGQSGMGDIEIFRRHGIQIRSVRDKVSRSIASGISHVR
;
A
#
# COMPACT_ATOMS: atom_id res chain seq x y z
N HIS A 1 -6.83 13.63 18.39
CA HIS A 1 -6.46 13.11 19.72
C HIS A 1 -5.20 12.24 19.58
N GLN A 2 -4.12 12.64 20.25
CA GLN A 2 -2.93 11.79 20.40
C GLN A 2 -3.10 10.97 21.68
N ALA A 3 -3.16 9.65 21.57
CA ALA A 3 -3.28 8.73 22.70
C ALA A 3 -2.07 7.78 22.72
N PRO A 4 -1.02 8.06 23.50
CA PRO A 4 0.11 7.18 23.65
C PRO A 4 -0.29 5.79 24.17
N SER A 5 0.41 4.75 23.70
CA SER A 5 0.10 3.34 24.03
C SER A 5 0.04 3.08 25.55
N TRP A 6 0.88 3.74 26.34
CA TRP A 6 0.88 3.59 27.81
C TRP A 6 -0.37 4.15 28.52
N GLN A 7 -1.28 4.85 27.81
CA GLN A 7 -2.58 5.23 28.36
C GLN A 7 -3.59 4.09 28.30
N ASN A 8 -3.32 3.05 27.52
CA ASN A 8 -4.12 1.83 27.52
C ASN A 8 -3.70 0.92 28.69
N GLN A 9 -4.32 1.10 29.83
CA GLN A 9 -4.02 0.34 31.05
C GLN A 9 -4.32 -1.15 30.96
N TYR A 10 -5.15 -1.59 29.99
CA TYR A 10 -5.40 -3.01 29.74
C TYR A 10 -4.24 -3.68 29.06
N ALA A 11 -3.59 -3.01 28.11
CA ALA A 11 -2.44 -3.55 27.39
C ALA A 11 -1.12 -3.28 28.12
N PHE A 12 -1.03 -2.17 28.87
CA PHE A 12 0.17 -1.71 29.54
C PHE A 12 -0.18 -1.27 30.98
N PRO A 13 -0.40 -2.25 31.90
CA PRO A 13 -0.83 -1.95 33.28
C PRO A 13 0.14 -1.01 34.04
N ASP A 14 1.43 -1.14 33.78
CA ASP A 14 2.47 -0.33 34.40
C ASP A 14 2.72 1.01 33.65
N GLY A 15 1.91 1.29 32.64
CA GLY A 15 2.01 2.51 31.83
C GLY A 15 3.38 2.65 31.16
N LYS A 16 4.04 3.79 31.32
CA LYS A 16 5.38 4.04 30.76
C LYS A 16 6.48 3.14 31.33
N LYS A 17 6.24 2.52 32.48
CA LYS A 17 7.19 1.62 33.15
C LYS A 17 7.00 0.17 32.75
N ASP A 18 6.03 -0.12 31.90
CA ASP A 18 5.79 -1.46 31.39
C ASP A 18 7.05 -2.04 30.73
N GLN A 19 7.40 -3.26 31.12
CA GLN A 19 8.64 -3.92 30.71
C GLN A 19 8.72 -4.04 29.18
N PHE A 20 7.61 -4.35 28.52
CA PHE A 20 7.55 -4.43 27.08
C PHE A 20 7.91 -3.09 26.42
N LEU A 21 7.37 -1.97 26.92
CA LEU A 21 7.66 -0.63 26.38
C LEU A 21 9.13 -0.23 26.63
N ILE A 22 9.70 -0.63 27.76
CA ILE A 22 11.11 -0.38 28.08
C ILE A 22 12.02 -1.16 27.10
N GLU A 23 11.71 -2.43 26.84
CA GLU A 23 12.46 -3.24 25.87
C GLU A 23 12.35 -2.70 24.45
N ARG A 24 11.16 -2.32 24.02
CA ARG A 24 10.96 -1.71 22.70
C ARG A 24 11.75 -0.41 22.56
N LYS A 25 11.74 0.44 23.59
CA LYS A 25 12.51 1.68 23.60
C LYS A 25 14.03 1.47 23.48
N ARG A 26 14.55 0.33 23.98
CA ARG A 26 15.98 -0.03 23.86
C ARG A 26 16.34 -0.57 22.48
N ASN A 27 15.40 -1.29 21.85
CA ASN A 27 15.64 -2.05 20.63
C ASN A 27 15.17 -1.37 19.35
N MET A 28 14.59 -0.17 19.45
CA MET A 28 14.09 0.61 18.31
C MET A 28 14.80 1.96 18.25
N SER A 29 14.78 2.60 17.06
CA SER A 29 15.20 3.99 16.98
C SER A 29 14.25 4.86 17.82
N LYS A 30 14.76 6.00 18.32
CA LYS A 30 13.96 6.93 19.12
C LYS A 30 12.73 7.41 18.37
N GLU A 31 12.90 7.71 17.09
CA GLU A 31 11.86 8.22 16.18
C GLU A 31 10.75 7.19 16.00
N LEU A 32 11.13 5.93 15.75
CA LEU A 32 10.18 4.83 15.57
C LEU A 32 9.43 4.54 16.87
N TYR A 33 10.11 4.56 18.02
CA TYR A 33 9.45 4.41 19.31
C TYR A 33 8.45 5.55 19.62
N GLU A 34 8.84 6.79 19.32
CA GLU A 34 7.99 7.96 19.52
C GLU A 34 6.74 7.92 18.64
N GLN A 35 6.86 7.40 17.43
CA GLN A 35 5.73 7.22 16.53
C GLN A 35 4.81 6.08 16.99
N GLU A 36 5.35 4.89 17.22
CA GLU A 36 4.55 3.68 17.45
C GLU A 36 3.90 3.67 18.86
N TYR A 37 4.62 4.17 19.86
CA TYR A 37 4.19 4.06 21.25
C TYR A 37 3.86 5.39 21.92
N ALA A 38 4.47 6.49 21.49
CA ALA A 38 4.21 7.80 22.09
C ALA A 38 3.15 8.60 21.34
N ALA A 39 2.59 8.10 20.24
CA ALA A 39 1.64 8.76 19.35
C ALA A 39 2.12 10.16 18.93
N LYS A 40 3.42 10.37 18.83
CA LYS A 40 3.99 11.60 18.33
C LYS A 40 4.11 11.49 16.81
N PHE A 41 3.26 12.20 16.12
CA PHE A 41 3.43 12.43 14.69
C PHE A 41 4.53 13.48 14.48
N THR A 42 5.77 13.10 14.70
CA THR A 42 6.90 13.94 14.31
C THR A 42 7.01 13.90 12.80
N SER A 43 7.18 15.04 12.18
CA SER A 43 7.60 15.11 10.78
C SER A 43 8.91 14.32 10.67
N PHE A 44 8.88 13.24 9.92
CA PHE A 44 10.00 12.32 9.81
C PHE A 44 11.29 13.04 9.39
N GLU A 45 12.29 13.08 10.24
CA GLU A 45 13.68 13.15 9.79
C GLU A 45 14.11 11.90 9.02
N GLY A 46 13.24 10.92 8.88
CA GLY A 46 13.42 9.69 8.11
C GLY A 46 12.32 9.51 7.08
N ARG A 47 12.02 10.51 6.25
CA ARG A 47 11.19 10.28 5.07
C ARG A 47 11.82 9.16 4.26
N VAL A 48 11.09 8.06 4.11
CA VAL A 48 11.49 6.95 3.25
C VAL A 48 11.64 7.44 1.81
N TYR A 49 10.73 8.32 1.38
CA TYR A 49 10.74 8.97 0.07
C TYR A 49 10.74 10.48 0.23
N ALA A 50 11.55 11.16 -0.60
CA ALA A 50 11.47 12.60 -0.75
C ALA A 50 10.20 12.92 -1.54
N PHE A 51 9.15 13.39 -0.86
CA PHE A 51 7.90 13.81 -1.48
C PHE A 51 7.69 15.30 -1.26
N ASP A 52 7.55 16.04 -2.35
CA ASP A 52 7.23 17.47 -2.34
C ASP A 52 5.89 17.68 -3.03
N ARG A 53 4.92 18.22 -2.28
CA ARG A 53 3.56 18.44 -2.81
C ARG A 53 3.52 19.35 -4.03
N THR A 54 4.46 20.28 -4.16
CA THR A 54 4.49 21.22 -5.28
C THR A 54 5.12 20.63 -6.54
N LEU A 55 5.98 19.61 -6.38
CA LEU A 55 6.68 18.95 -7.47
C LEU A 55 6.04 17.61 -7.85
N ASP A 56 5.57 16.85 -6.85
CA ASP A 56 5.13 15.47 -7.02
C ASP A 56 3.61 15.31 -7.12
N MET A 57 2.84 16.40 -6.90
CA MET A 57 1.39 16.41 -7.11
C MET A 57 1.03 17.29 -8.30
N GLY A 58 0.13 16.79 -9.13
CA GLY A 58 -0.37 17.52 -10.29
C GLY A 58 -1.59 16.85 -10.88
N ASP A 59 -2.13 17.42 -11.93
CA ASP A 59 -3.14 16.79 -12.76
C ASP A 59 -2.44 15.97 -13.83
N PHE A 60 -2.57 14.65 -13.76
CA PHE A 60 -1.94 13.69 -14.68
C PHE A 60 -3.03 12.95 -15.46
N PRO A 61 -3.58 13.54 -16.53
CA PRO A 61 -4.62 12.90 -17.32
C PRO A 61 -4.09 11.64 -18.02
N TYR A 62 -4.97 10.66 -18.21
CA TYR A 62 -4.65 9.46 -18.96
C TYR A 62 -4.18 9.79 -20.38
N ASN A 63 -3.03 9.25 -20.77
CA ASN A 63 -2.50 9.33 -22.11
C ASN A 63 -2.43 7.93 -22.75
N PRO A 64 -3.19 7.63 -23.81
CA PRO A 64 -3.22 6.28 -24.42
C PRO A 64 -1.89 5.86 -25.06
N ASN A 65 -0.95 6.79 -25.27
CA ASN A 65 0.37 6.47 -25.80
C ASN A 65 1.35 5.95 -24.75
N PHE A 66 1.01 6.03 -23.46
CA PHE A 66 1.85 5.51 -22.39
C PHE A 66 1.32 4.19 -21.85
N PRO A 67 2.21 3.22 -21.56
CA PRO A 67 1.79 1.98 -20.93
C PRO A 67 1.18 2.26 -19.57
N THR A 68 -0.04 1.74 -19.36
CA THR A 68 -0.77 1.86 -18.12
C THR A 68 -0.75 0.54 -17.37
N PHE A 69 -0.52 0.61 -16.09
CA PHE A 69 -0.49 -0.52 -15.16
C PHE A 69 -1.52 -0.29 -14.07
N CYS A 70 -1.98 -1.38 -13.47
CA CYS A 70 -2.90 -1.34 -12.34
C CYS A 70 -2.32 -2.15 -11.18
N SER A 71 -2.25 -1.57 -10.01
CA SER A 71 -1.83 -2.24 -8.78
C SER A 71 -3.02 -2.40 -7.84
N ILE A 72 -3.14 -3.59 -7.23
CA ILE A 72 -4.26 -3.96 -6.37
C ILE A 72 -3.71 -4.46 -5.04
N ASP A 73 -4.10 -3.82 -3.95
CA ASP A 73 -3.93 -4.30 -2.59
C ASP A 73 -5.24 -4.93 -2.11
N PHE A 74 -5.22 -6.24 -1.84
CA PHE A 74 -6.38 -7.03 -1.47
C PHE A 74 -6.71 -6.90 0.04
N GLY A 75 -6.87 -5.69 0.53
CA GLY A 75 -7.28 -5.47 1.91
C GLY A 75 -8.67 -6.05 2.19
N TYR A 76 -8.79 -6.92 3.19
CA TYR A 76 -10.05 -7.62 3.55
C TYR A 76 -11.26 -6.69 3.73
N ARG A 77 -11.05 -5.47 4.25
CA ARG A 77 -12.12 -4.49 4.49
C ARG A 77 -12.04 -3.26 3.62
N MET A 78 -10.86 -2.94 3.15
CA MET A 78 -10.58 -1.73 2.36
C MET A 78 -9.54 -2.09 1.30
N PRO A 79 -9.97 -2.65 0.17
CA PRO A 79 -9.06 -2.84 -0.94
C PRO A 79 -8.61 -1.48 -1.48
N ALA A 80 -7.40 -1.43 -2.01
CA ALA A 80 -6.89 -0.25 -2.69
C ALA A 80 -6.48 -0.61 -4.11
N VAL A 81 -6.79 0.27 -5.05
CA VAL A 81 -6.40 0.12 -6.46
C VAL A 81 -5.80 1.43 -6.93
N ALA A 82 -4.69 1.36 -7.65
CA ALA A 82 -4.08 2.52 -8.28
C ALA A 82 -3.76 2.20 -9.75
N TRP A 83 -4.09 3.14 -10.63
CA TRP A 83 -3.67 3.12 -12.02
C TRP A 83 -2.52 4.09 -12.20
N PHE A 84 -1.46 3.63 -12.86
CA PHE A 84 -0.29 4.45 -13.10
C PHE A 84 0.28 4.23 -14.49
N GLN A 85 0.86 5.29 -15.02
CA GLN A 85 1.55 5.28 -16.30
C GLN A 85 3.05 5.43 -16.08
N VAL A 86 3.83 4.67 -16.85
CA VAL A 86 5.29 4.67 -16.77
C VAL A 86 5.85 5.09 -18.11
N TYR A 87 6.69 6.10 -18.13
CA TYR A 87 7.31 6.62 -19.34
C TYR A 87 8.70 7.21 -19.06
N ARG A 88 9.44 7.54 -20.11
CA ARG A 88 10.77 8.14 -20.00
C ARG A 88 10.78 9.54 -20.59
N VAL A 89 11.38 10.49 -19.86
CA VAL A 89 11.66 11.85 -20.36
C VAL A 89 13.12 12.17 -20.07
N ALA A 90 13.85 12.61 -21.06
CA ALA A 90 15.27 12.97 -20.96
C ALA A 90 16.14 11.89 -20.28
N GLY A 91 15.79 10.60 -20.46
CA GLY A 91 16.54 9.48 -19.86
C GLY A 91 16.06 9.04 -18.48
N PHE A 92 15.20 9.80 -17.81
CA PHE A 92 14.65 9.50 -16.49
C PHE A 92 13.28 8.81 -16.59
N TRP A 93 13.02 7.87 -15.68
CA TRP A 93 11.73 7.24 -15.54
C TRP A 93 10.77 8.15 -14.76
N HIS A 94 9.56 8.25 -15.27
CA HIS A 94 8.44 8.93 -14.63
C HIS A 94 7.32 7.94 -14.38
N ILE A 95 6.71 8.04 -13.21
CA ILE A 95 5.55 7.23 -12.81
C ILE A 95 4.47 8.22 -12.37
N ASN A 96 3.38 8.30 -13.12
CA ASN A 96 2.24 9.14 -12.77
C ASN A 96 1.08 8.26 -12.33
N ILE A 97 0.59 8.44 -11.12
CA ILE A 97 -0.67 7.87 -10.67
C ILE A 97 -1.78 8.72 -11.29
N ILE A 98 -2.61 8.08 -12.12
CA ILE A 98 -3.65 8.77 -12.90
C ILE A 98 -5.05 8.59 -12.30
N ASP A 99 -5.25 7.56 -11.48
CA ASP A 99 -6.54 7.29 -10.83
C ASP A 99 -6.37 6.29 -9.70
N GLU A 100 -7.32 6.25 -8.76
CA GLU A 100 -7.30 5.35 -7.62
C GLU A 100 -8.70 4.97 -7.14
N ILE A 101 -8.80 3.83 -6.44
CA ILE A 101 -9.92 3.45 -5.58
C ILE A 101 -9.34 3.22 -4.20
N ILE A 102 -9.66 4.10 -3.25
CA ILE A 102 -9.18 4.03 -1.86
C ILE A 102 -10.30 4.45 -0.89
N HIS A 103 -10.11 4.11 0.38
CA HIS A 103 -11.02 4.48 1.47
C HIS A 103 -12.45 3.93 1.36
N GLU A 104 -12.71 3.02 0.45
CA GLU A 104 -14.01 2.37 0.33
C GLU A 104 -14.06 1.08 1.15
N GLN A 105 -15.03 0.98 2.06
CA GLN A 105 -15.13 -0.14 2.98
C GLN A 105 -16.13 -1.20 2.46
N ASN A 106 -15.80 -2.46 2.77
CA ASN A 106 -16.68 -3.61 2.52
C ASN A 106 -17.06 -3.86 1.05
N ILE A 107 -16.22 -3.46 0.11
CA ILE A 107 -16.41 -3.78 -1.30
C ILE A 107 -16.12 -5.28 -1.49
N LYS A 108 -17.05 -5.98 -2.12
CA LYS A 108 -16.84 -7.36 -2.54
C LYS A 108 -15.90 -7.42 -3.74
N THR A 109 -15.16 -8.52 -3.86
CA THR A 109 -14.19 -8.71 -4.96
C THR A 109 -14.83 -8.56 -6.35
N ASP A 110 -16.04 -9.11 -6.55
CA ASP A 110 -16.77 -8.96 -7.83
C ASP A 110 -17.12 -7.50 -8.13
N GLU A 111 -17.57 -6.75 -7.12
CA GLU A 111 -17.89 -5.34 -7.27
C GLU A 111 -16.63 -4.52 -7.61
N LEU A 112 -15.50 -4.83 -6.94
CA LEU A 112 -14.22 -4.19 -7.24
C LEU A 112 -13.80 -4.45 -8.68
N ILE A 113 -13.97 -5.68 -9.18
CA ILE A 113 -13.68 -6.07 -10.55
C ILE A 113 -14.51 -5.26 -11.54
N GLU A 114 -15.82 -5.13 -11.29
CA GLU A 114 -16.70 -4.34 -12.18
C GLU A 114 -16.29 -2.86 -12.21
N ARG A 115 -15.92 -2.29 -11.08
CA ARG A 115 -15.41 -0.91 -11.01
C ARG A 115 -14.09 -0.75 -11.75
N ILE A 116 -13.18 -1.72 -11.66
CA ILE A 116 -11.93 -1.72 -12.40
C ILE A 116 -12.20 -1.76 -13.91
N LYS A 117 -13.11 -2.63 -14.36
CA LYS A 117 -13.48 -2.76 -15.77
C LYS A 117 -14.22 -1.54 -16.33
N ALA A 118 -14.93 -0.81 -15.49
CA ALA A 118 -15.65 0.40 -15.88
C ALA A 118 -14.71 1.60 -16.16
N LYS A 119 -13.43 1.51 -15.73
CA LYS A 119 -12.46 2.58 -16.01
C LYS A 119 -12.05 2.59 -17.49
N PRO A 120 -11.92 3.78 -18.11
CA PRO A 120 -11.64 3.91 -19.54
C PRO A 120 -10.17 3.71 -19.92
N TYR A 121 -9.44 2.91 -19.13
CA TYR A 121 -8.00 2.74 -19.30
C TYR A 121 -7.68 1.40 -19.97
N TYR A 122 -6.80 1.41 -20.97
CA TYR A 122 -6.20 0.20 -21.48
C TYR A 122 -5.05 -0.22 -20.56
N VAL A 123 -5.30 -1.19 -19.67
CA VAL A 123 -4.32 -1.69 -18.73
C VAL A 123 -3.48 -2.78 -19.36
N ARG A 124 -2.18 -2.57 -19.43
CA ARG A 124 -1.20 -3.53 -19.98
C ARG A 124 -0.99 -4.72 -19.06
N GLU A 125 -0.84 -4.47 -17.76
CA GLU A 125 -0.61 -5.50 -16.75
C GLU A 125 -1.22 -5.11 -15.42
N TYR A 126 -1.70 -6.13 -14.71
CA TYR A 126 -2.23 -6.01 -13.35
C TYR A 126 -1.26 -6.63 -12.35
N TYR A 127 -1.02 -5.94 -11.25
CA TYR A 127 -0.17 -6.39 -10.15
C TYR A 127 -0.96 -6.47 -8.86
N GLY A 128 -0.63 -7.46 -8.02
CA GLY A 128 -1.28 -7.60 -6.72
C GLY A 128 -0.39 -8.32 -5.70
N ASP A 129 -0.69 -8.09 -4.41
CA ASP A 129 0.01 -8.77 -3.34
C ASP A 129 -0.30 -10.29 -3.40
N PRO A 130 0.72 -11.16 -3.21
CA PRO A 130 0.53 -12.60 -3.10
C PRO A 130 -0.46 -13.04 -2.00
N ALA A 131 -0.74 -12.21 -1.01
CA ALA A 131 -1.77 -12.48 0.00
C ALA A 131 -3.15 -12.72 -0.63
N GLY A 132 -3.45 -12.11 -1.79
CA GLY A 132 -4.66 -12.38 -2.56
C GLY A 132 -4.77 -13.82 -3.14
N MET A 133 -3.74 -14.65 -3.00
CA MET A 133 -3.80 -16.09 -3.30
C MET A 133 -4.43 -16.91 -2.16
N GLN A 134 -4.51 -16.36 -0.96
CA GLN A 134 -5.06 -17.08 0.19
C GLN A 134 -6.57 -17.18 0.03
N ALA A 135 -7.10 -18.40 0.26
CA ALA A 135 -8.53 -18.62 0.25
C ALA A 135 -9.20 -17.79 1.35
N GLN A 136 -10.20 -17.00 0.97
CA GLN A 136 -10.96 -16.19 1.91
C GLN A 136 -12.32 -16.83 2.20
N GLY A 137 -12.62 -16.98 3.48
CA GLY A 137 -13.94 -17.24 4.03
C GLY A 137 -14.77 -18.31 3.32
N GLN A 138 -16.03 -17.99 3.03
CA GLN A 138 -17.04 -18.93 2.53
C GLN A 138 -16.85 -19.38 1.07
N SER A 139 -16.10 -18.63 0.26
CA SER A 139 -15.89 -18.95 -1.16
C SER A 139 -14.83 -20.03 -1.39
N GLY A 140 -13.90 -20.23 -0.43
CA GLY A 140 -12.78 -21.15 -0.58
C GLY A 140 -11.76 -20.76 -1.66
N MET A 141 -11.93 -19.59 -2.28
CA MET A 141 -11.04 -19.08 -3.35
C MET A 141 -10.36 -17.79 -2.90
N GLY A 142 -9.11 -17.62 -3.35
CA GLY A 142 -8.42 -16.35 -3.19
C GLY A 142 -8.87 -15.29 -4.21
N ASP A 143 -8.71 -14.03 -3.88
CA ASP A 143 -9.10 -12.90 -4.74
C ASP A 143 -8.48 -12.99 -6.14
N ILE A 144 -7.20 -13.35 -6.23
CA ILE A 144 -6.49 -13.51 -7.53
C ILE A 144 -7.18 -14.52 -8.43
N GLU A 145 -7.72 -15.61 -7.87
CA GLU A 145 -8.45 -16.61 -8.65
C GLU A 145 -9.79 -16.07 -9.16
N ILE A 146 -10.49 -15.27 -8.35
CA ILE A 146 -11.74 -14.61 -8.75
C ILE A 146 -11.45 -13.62 -9.90
N PHE A 147 -10.42 -12.77 -9.78
CA PHE A 147 -9.98 -11.88 -10.84
C PHE A 147 -9.67 -12.63 -12.15
N ARG A 148 -8.96 -13.76 -12.05
CA ARG A 148 -8.64 -14.61 -13.22
C ARG A 148 -9.90 -15.12 -13.93
N ARG A 149 -10.92 -15.55 -13.20
CA ARG A 149 -12.22 -15.98 -13.76
C ARG A 149 -12.94 -14.87 -14.51
N HIS A 150 -12.75 -13.63 -14.07
CA HIS A 150 -13.27 -12.44 -14.74
C HIS A 150 -12.37 -11.93 -15.88
N GLY A 151 -11.34 -12.68 -16.27
CA GLY A 151 -10.45 -12.37 -17.39
C GLY A 151 -9.30 -11.41 -17.04
N ILE A 152 -9.11 -11.09 -15.76
CA ILE A 152 -8.01 -10.23 -15.30
C ILE A 152 -6.89 -11.13 -14.71
N GLN A 153 -5.75 -11.16 -15.41
CA GLN A 153 -4.58 -11.89 -14.93
C GLN A 153 -3.71 -10.99 -14.07
N ILE A 154 -3.59 -11.33 -12.79
CA ILE A 154 -2.79 -10.59 -11.83
C ILE A 154 -1.41 -11.23 -11.71
N ARG A 155 -0.38 -10.42 -11.88
CA ARG A 155 1.00 -10.77 -11.57
C ARG A 155 1.30 -10.44 -10.13
N SER A 156 1.97 -11.34 -9.42
CA SER A 156 2.46 -11.08 -8.07
C SER A 156 3.91 -11.51 -7.94
N VAL A 157 4.68 -10.75 -7.19
CA VAL A 157 6.07 -11.07 -6.88
C VAL A 157 6.08 -12.14 -5.79
N ARG A 158 6.60 -13.33 -6.10
CA ARG A 158 6.66 -14.47 -5.17
C ARG A 158 7.96 -14.52 -4.36
N ASP A 159 9.02 -13.92 -4.89
CA ASP A 159 10.30 -13.91 -4.22
C ASP A 159 10.30 -13.04 -2.95
N LYS A 160 10.69 -13.64 -1.81
CA LYS A 160 10.68 -12.97 -0.51
C LYS A 160 11.68 -11.81 -0.42
N VAL A 161 12.80 -11.89 -1.12
CA VAL A 161 13.83 -10.84 -1.09
C VAL A 161 13.32 -9.61 -1.83
N SER A 162 12.77 -9.80 -3.03
CA SER A 162 12.19 -8.70 -3.83
C SER A 162 10.98 -8.04 -3.16
N ARG A 163 10.31 -8.73 -2.22
CA ARG A 163 9.19 -8.21 -1.42
C ARG A 163 9.61 -7.57 -0.12
N SER A 164 10.90 -7.54 0.20
CA SER A 164 11.35 -6.90 1.43
C SER A 164 11.12 -5.39 1.36
N ILE A 165 10.76 -4.79 2.50
CA ILE A 165 10.56 -3.34 2.62
C ILE A 165 11.82 -2.58 2.16
N ALA A 166 13.00 -3.09 2.55
CA ALA A 166 14.28 -2.49 2.17
C ALA A 166 14.49 -2.50 0.65
N SER A 167 14.15 -3.62 -0.03
CA SER A 167 14.20 -3.71 -1.49
C SER A 167 13.25 -2.71 -2.15
N GLY A 168 11.99 -2.64 -1.68
CA GLY A 168 11.02 -1.67 -2.19
C GLY A 168 11.49 -0.24 -2.05
N ILE A 169 12.03 0.14 -0.89
CA ILE A 169 12.57 1.49 -0.64
C ILE A 169 13.72 1.81 -1.60
N SER A 170 14.64 0.85 -1.83
CA SER A 170 15.81 1.08 -2.69
C SER A 170 15.46 1.26 -4.16
N HIS A 171 14.33 0.70 -4.63
CA HIS A 171 13.88 0.85 -6.02
C HIS A 171 13.17 2.18 -6.31
N VAL A 172 12.65 2.84 -5.28
CA VAL A 172 11.93 4.12 -5.42
C VAL A 172 12.83 5.32 -5.16
N ARG A 173 13.95 5.14 -4.47
CA ARG A 173 14.99 6.18 -4.27
C ARG A 173 15.84 6.33 -5.51
#